data_5207f2c7c96422295e2d3f9f18d4eb21
#
_entry.id   5207f2c7c96422295e2d3f9f18d4eb21
#
_cell.length_a   1.000
_cell.length_b   1.000
_cell.length_c   1.000
_cell.angle_alpha   90.00
_cell.angle_beta   90.00
_cell.angle_gamma   90.00
#
_symmetry.space_group_name_H-M   'P 1'
#
loop_
_entity.id
_entity.type
_entity.pdbx_description
1 polymer ?
#
loop_
_entity_poly.entity_id
_entity_poly.type
_entity_poly.pdbx_seq_one_letter_code
_entity_poly.pdbx_strand_id
1 'polypeptide(L)'
;VGKNLTEWQFGMASLNPRWNVSGTYMQVLPAFISTDQEGKDEREFLLDYFKELPDLLSMVFLKGYQWPFDVNKIFGGSSVIDLLVYQETVVKGRRVFLDYRINPGKLGEKEELPYGALIPEARDYLKQAGACFGTPIERLKHMNEPAIHFYQDHHVDLYKERLEIAVCAQHNNGGLSADSWWETGISGLYAVGEVCASHGVTRPGGTALNAGQVGAVRAAEGIRLKKVAQTENTENDFRDADVKETLRKEAFKRIRLSENAKGDIALSALWLKASKRMSAVAGMIRSRAQMEKALEETSEDVKNFEKKVCTPSVSQLPMFYKLYDMLLSQKVYLFAMLDYAKAGGASRGSALYTDPEGELPGFEGCEPFGELYRCKLDRKDHGKEVQEVVLKDGEVISSRRPVRPIPDVDYFFENQWRAYRKRTGTEH
;
A
#
# COMPACT_ATOMS: atom_id res chain seq x y z
N VAL A 1 -2.72 10.58 -9.63
CA VAL A 1 -3.96 10.49 -8.88
C VAL A 1 -3.76 9.64 -7.66
N GLY A 2 -4.15 10.11 -6.52
CA GLY A 2 -4.15 9.31 -5.30
C GLY A 2 -3.94 10.16 -4.06
N LYS A 3 -4.70 9.86 -3.03
CA LYS A 3 -4.63 10.53 -1.72
C LYS A 3 -3.56 9.89 -0.84
N ASN A 4 -3.46 8.57 -0.89
CA ASN A 4 -2.45 7.75 -0.26
C ASN A 4 -1.89 6.81 -1.32
N LEU A 5 -0.63 6.95 -1.60
CA LEU A 5 0.02 6.17 -2.65
C LEU A 5 0.28 4.72 -2.24
N THR A 6 0.32 4.47 -0.93
CA THR A 6 0.74 3.17 -0.40
C THR A 6 -0.16 2.73 0.74
N GLU A 7 -0.56 1.49 0.73
CA GLU A 7 -1.26 0.79 1.80
C GLU A 7 -0.26 -0.04 2.60
N TRP A 8 -0.25 0.12 3.92
CA TRP A 8 0.71 -0.53 4.80
C TRP A 8 0.03 -1.52 5.71
N GLN A 9 0.64 -2.67 5.87
CA GLN A 9 0.17 -3.76 6.73
C GLN A 9 1.33 -4.66 7.13
N PHE A 10 1.08 -5.62 8.01
CA PHE A 10 2.06 -6.65 8.31
C PHE A 10 2.26 -7.57 7.12
N GLY A 11 3.49 -7.95 6.92
CA GLY A 11 3.90 -8.90 5.92
C GLY A 11 5.06 -9.74 6.41
N MET A 12 5.43 -10.76 5.65
CA MET A 12 6.65 -11.53 5.91
C MET A 12 7.86 -10.72 5.48
N ALA A 13 8.75 -10.42 6.42
CA ALA A 13 9.95 -9.64 6.15
C ALA A 13 10.96 -10.38 5.27
N SER A 14 10.98 -11.71 5.33
CA SER A 14 12.00 -12.57 4.73
C SER A 14 11.58 -13.33 3.47
N LEU A 15 10.28 -13.46 3.19
CA LEU A 15 9.80 -14.20 2.01
C LEU A 15 9.49 -13.30 0.82
N ASN A 16 9.73 -13.83 -0.37
CA ASN A 16 9.36 -13.21 -1.64
C ASN A 16 8.48 -14.18 -2.47
N PRO A 17 7.23 -13.80 -2.84
CA PRO A 17 6.63 -12.51 -2.56
C PRO A 17 6.27 -12.32 -1.08
N ARG A 18 6.25 -11.06 -0.62
CA ARG A 18 5.76 -10.70 0.71
C ARG A 18 4.28 -10.99 0.79
N TRP A 19 3.86 -11.70 1.84
CA TRP A 19 2.47 -12.06 2.05
C TRP A 19 1.85 -11.22 3.14
N ASN A 20 0.57 -10.95 2.98
CA ASN A 20 -0.24 -10.24 3.96
C ASN A 20 -0.60 -11.16 5.14
N VAL A 21 -0.26 -10.73 6.36
CA VAL A 21 -0.64 -11.44 7.58
C VAL A 21 -1.85 -10.74 8.21
N SER A 22 -3.05 -11.16 7.83
CA SER A 22 -4.33 -10.62 8.27
C SER A 22 -5.38 -11.74 8.41
N GLY A 23 -6.62 -11.40 8.69
CA GLY A 23 -7.69 -12.37 8.85
C GLY A 23 -7.39 -13.38 9.95
N THR A 24 -7.56 -14.66 9.65
CA THR A 24 -7.42 -15.76 10.61
C THR A 24 -6.05 -15.79 11.28
N TYR A 25 -4.97 -15.36 10.59
CA TYR A 25 -3.63 -15.29 11.19
C TYR A 25 -3.56 -14.45 12.46
N MET A 26 -4.35 -13.37 12.54
CA MET A 26 -4.43 -12.50 13.72
C MET A 26 -5.58 -12.90 14.64
N GLN A 27 -6.71 -13.35 14.07
CA GLN A 27 -7.90 -13.71 14.84
C GLN A 27 -7.67 -14.90 15.78
N VAL A 28 -6.66 -15.72 15.51
CA VAL A 28 -6.24 -16.82 16.40
C VAL A 28 -5.35 -16.33 17.56
N LEU A 29 -5.17 -15.03 17.75
CA LEU A 29 -4.48 -14.40 18.86
C LEU A 29 -3.03 -14.91 19.04
N PRO A 30 -2.12 -14.75 18.06
CA PRO A 30 -0.72 -15.13 18.20
C PRO A 30 0.01 -14.20 19.20
N ALA A 31 1.08 -14.71 19.80
CA ALA A 31 1.97 -13.87 20.60
C ALA A 31 2.90 -13.04 19.69
N PHE A 32 3.13 -11.78 20.06
CA PHE A 32 4.04 -10.88 19.36
C PHE A 32 5.37 -10.79 20.12
N ILE A 33 6.41 -11.32 19.52
CA ILE A 33 7.75 -11.41 20.11
C ILE A 33 8.69 -10.47 19.38
N SER A 34 9.46 -9.63 20.08
CA SER A 34 10.59 -8.93 19.52
C SER A 34 11.90 -9.49 20.04
N THR A 35 12.94 -9.48 19.18
CA THR A 35 14.32 -9.89 19.52
C THR A 35 15.30 -8.84 19.02
N ASP A 36 16.56 -8.92 19.47
CA ASP A 36 17.66 -8.25 18.78
C ASP A 36 17.91 -8.87 17.39
N GLN A 37 18.92 -8.37 16.68
CA GLN A 37 19.27 -8.85 15.32
C GLN A 37 19.82 -10.29 15.34
N GLU A 38 20.40 -10.73 16.45
CA GLU A 38 20.94 -12.07 16.67
C GLU A 38 19.88 -13.08 17.14
N GLY A 39 18.62 -12.64 17.32
CA GLY A 39 17.54 -13.50 17.82
C GLY A 39 17.54 -13.70 19.33
N LYS A 40 18.24 -12.84 20.08
CA LYS A 40 18.31 -12.82 21.54
C LYS A 40 17.43 -11.70 22.12
N ASP A 41 17.46 -11.53 23.46
CA ASP A 41 16.71 -10.50 24.18
C ASP A 41 15.23 -10.52 23.80
N GLU A 42 14.60 -11.68 23.97
CA GLU A 42 13.18 -11.91 23.65
C GLU A 42 12.24 -11.14 24.56
N ARG A 43 11.23 -10.49 23.99
CA ARG A 43 10.18 -9.73 24.71
C ARG A 43 8.83 -9.86 24.04
N GLU A 44 7.79 -10.05 24.83
CA GLU A 44 6.41 -9.82 24.40
C GLU A 44 6.11 -8.31 24.46
N PHE A 45 6.63 -7.51 23.53
CA PHE A 45 6.66 -6.05 23.59
C PHE A 45 5.27 -5.40 23.60
N LEU A 46 4.21 -6.09 23.18
CA LEU A 46 2.86 -5.58 23.31
C LEU A 46 2.40 -5.54 24.77
N LEU A 47 2.89 -6.45 25.63
CA LEU A 47 2.61 -6.45 27.07
C LEU A 47 3.28 -5.30 27.81
N ASP A 48 4.40 -4.79 27.27
CA ASP A 48 5.03 -3.58 27.81
C ASP A 48 4.16 -2.33 27.59
N TYR A 49 3.28 -2.38 26.61
CA TYR A 49 2.41 -1.28 26.23
C TYR A 49 0.98 -1.42 26.79
N PHE A 50 0.31 -2.53 26.51
CA PHE A 50 -1.04 -2.77 27.01
C PHE A 50 -1.01 -3.22 28.47
N LYS A 51 -1.72 -2.50 29.34
CA LYS A 51 -1.79 -2.82 30.80
C LYS A 51 -2.63 -4.06 31.08
N GLU A 52 -3.66 -4.28 30.27
CA GLU A 52 -4.61 -5.39 30.46
C GLU A 52 -4.53 -6.35 29.27
N LEU A 53 -4.40 -7.65 29.58
CA LEU A 53 -4.32 -8.69 28.55
C LEU A 53 -5.58 -8.76 27.65
N PRO A 54 -6.81 -8.60 28.15
CA PRO A 54 -8.00 -8.57 27.31
C PRO A 54 -7.99 -7.47 26.24
N ASP A 55 -7.45 -6.29 26.56
CA ASP A 55 -7.34 -5.17 25.64
C ASP A 55 -6.34 -5.50 24.51
N LEU A 56 -5.17 -6.04 24.88
CA LEU A 56 -4.18 -6.52 23.90
C LEU A 56 -4.80 -7.54 22.96
N LEU A 57 -5.43 -8.59 23.50
CA LEU A 57 -6.03 -9.67 22.70
C LEU A 57 -7.15 -9.16 21.80
N SER A 58 -7.96 -8.23 22.30
CA SER A 58 -9.02 -7.58 21.51
C SER A 58 -8.45 -6.80 20.33
N MET A 59 -7.37 -6.04 20.56
CA MET A 59 -6.71 -5.28 19.47
C MET A 59 -6.00 -6.18 18.47
N VAL A 60 -5.37 -7.27 18.91
CA VAL A 60 -4.79 -8.28 18.01
C VAL A 60 -5.88 -8.92 17.15
N PHE A 61 -7.01 -9.30 17.74
CA PHE A 61 -8.16 -9.83 16.99
C PHE A 61 -8.65 -8.82 15.94
N LEU A 62 -8.89 -7.58 16.35
CA LEU A 62 -9.35 -6.52 15.44
C LEU A 62 -8.36 -6.26 14.31
N LYS A 63 -7.05 -6.40 14.55
CA LYS A 63 -6.03 -6.28 13.51
C LYS A 63 -6.21 -7.33 12.39
N GLY A 64 -6.85 -8.44 12.70
CA GLY A 64 -7.16 -9.48 11.72
C GLY A 64 -8.10 -9.03 10.62
N TYR A 65 -9.04 -8.15 10.90
CA TYR A 65 -10.01 -7.70 9.90
C TYR A 65 -10.12 -6.19 9.72
N GLN A 66 -9.53 -5.39 10.61
CA GLN A 66 -9.39 -3.94 10.47
C GLN A 66 -8.05 -3.53 9.84
N TRP A 67 -7.44 -4.42 9.11
CA TRP A 67 -6.28 -4.12 8.28
C TRP A 67 -6.72 -3.33 7.02
N PRO A 68 -5.87 -2.56 6.34
CA PRO A 68 -4.48 -2.22 6.66
C PRO A 68 -4.35 -1.16 7.77
N PHE A 69 -3.14 -0.62 7.96
CA PHE A 69 -2.92 0.54 8.81
C PHE A 69 -3.84 1.70 8.43
N ASP A 70 -4.54 2.24 9.42
CA ASP A 70 -5.44 3.37 9.27
C ASP A 70 -5.21 4.37 10.40
N VAL A 71 -4.82 5.59 10.05
CA VAL A 71 -4.56 6.66 11.04
C VAL A 71 -5.77 7.00 11.90
N ASN A 72 -7.00 6.74 11.47
CA ASN A 72 -8.17 6.91 12.32
C ASN A 72 -8.23 5.89 13.47
N LYS A 73 -7.45 4.81 13.38
CA LYS A 73 -7.41 3.71 14.36
C LYS A 73 -6.13 3.72 15.21
N ILE A 74 -5.36 4.81 15.21
CA ILE A 74 -4.21 4.96 16.11
C ILE A 74 -4.59 5.63 17.44
N PHE A 75 -5.80 6.17 17.53
CA PHE A 75 -6.37 6.74 18.73
C PHE A 75 -7.37 5.73 19.33
N GLY A 76 -6.88 4.80 20.14
CA GLY A 76 -7.67 3.75 20.79
C GLY A 76 -8.06 2.56 19.91
N GLY A 77 -7.53 2.42 18.70
CA GLY A 77 -7.88 1.33 17.79
C GLY A 77 -6.71 0.40 17.44
N SER A 78 -6.98 -0.61 16.61
CA SER A 78 -6.05 -1.70 16.30
C SER A 78 -4.77 -1.28 15.58
N SER A 79 -4.73 -0.11 14.92
CA SER A 79 -3.54 0.40 14.26
C SER A 79 -2.45 0.90 15.22
N VAL A 80 -2.72 0.95 16.52
CA VAL A 80 -1.71 1.08 17.56
C VAL A 80 -0.68 -0.05 17.47
N ILE A 81 -1.09 -1.28 17.12
CA ILE A 81 -0.18 -2.41 16.95
C ILE A 81 0.78 -2.17 15.79
N ASP A 82 0.32 -1.56 14.68
CA ASP A 82 1.21 -1.21 13.55
C ASP A 82 2.31 -0.23 13.99
N LEU A 83 1.96 0.77 14.83
CA LEU A 83 2.93 1.72 15.36
C LEU A 83 3.94 1.04 16.29
N LEU A 84 3.50 0.10 17.13
CA LEU A 84 4.38 -0.67 18.01
C LEU A 84 5.33 -1.57 17.20
N VAL A 85 4.86 -2.25 16.17
CA VAL A 85 5.71 -3.04 15.27
C VAL A 85 6.69 -2.13 14.51
N TYR A 86 6.25 -0.98 14.04
CA TYR A 86 7.13 0.02 13.41
C TYR A 86 8.20 0.51 14.39
N GLN A 87 7.82 0.78 15.63
CA GLN A 87 8.76 1.20 16.66
C GLN A 87 9.82 0.14 16.95
N GLU A 88 9.43 -1.13 17.06
CA GLU A 88 10.38 -2.23 17.26
C GLU A 88 11.31 -2.38 16.04
N THR A 89 10.73 -2.47 14.83
CA THR A 89 11.49 -2.84 13.62
C THR A 89 12.29 -1.68 13.03
N VAL A 90 11.73 -0.47 12.98
CA VAL A 90 12.34 0.67 12.28
C VAL A 90 13.10 1.58 13.25
N VAL A 91 12.47 1.92 14.38
CA VAL A 91 13.07 2.88 15.33
C VAL A 91 14.14 2.21 16.20
N LYS A 92 13.83 1.03 16.76
CA LYS A 92 14.75 0.29 17.64
C LYS A 92 15.66 -0.69 16.87
N GLY A 93 15.39 -0.95 15.58
CA GLY A 93 16.19 -1.88 14.77
C GLY A 93 16.11 -3.33 15.25
N ARG A 94 15.01 -3.73 15.86
CA ARG A 94 14.77 -5.12 16.35
C ARG A 94 14.06 -5.94 15.29
N ARG A 95 13.96 -7.25 15.50
CA ARG A 95 13.15 -8.16 14.70
C ARG A 95 11.86 -8.47 15.41
N VAL A 96 10.75 -8.58 14.69
CA VAL A 96 9.43 -8.90 15.25
C VAL A 96 8.89 -10.17 14.63
N PHE A 97 8.28 -11.00 15.47
CA PHE A 97 7.75 -12.30 15.10
C PHE A 97 6.34 -12.51 15.66
N LEU A 98 5.53 -13.29 14.93
CA LEU A 98 4.35 -13.92 15.45
C LEU A 98 4.70 -15.35 15.90
N ASP A 99 4.36 -15.69 17.14
CA ASP A 99 4.50 -17.05 17.65
C ASP A 99 3.11 -17.67 17.80
N TYR A 100 2.87 -18.71 17.02
CA TYR A 100 1.59 -19.44 17.07
C TYR A 100 1.61 -20.61 18.05
N ARG A 101 2.75 -20.93 18.64
CA ARG A 101 2.94 -22.10 19.55
C ARG A 101 2.55 -21.78 20.98
N ILE A 102 2.51 -20.51 21.34
CA ILE A 102 2.23 -20.01 22.70
C ILE A 102 1.10 -18.98 22.69
N ASN A 103 0.35 -18.94 23.76
CA ASN A 103 -0.62 -17.87 23.98
C ASN A 103 0.09 -16.58 24.45
N PRO A 104 -0.43 -15.39 24.06
CA PRO A 104 0.06 -14.12 24.61
C PRO A 104 -0.12 -14.04 26.13
N GLY A 105 0.79 -13.32 26.78
CA GLY A 105 0.71 -13.01 28.20
C GLY A 105 1.63 -13.82 29.09
N LYS A 106 2.17 -14.92 28.58
CA LYS A 106 3.17 -15.71 29.32
C LYS A 106 4.00 -16.56 28.37
N LEU A 107 5.24 -16.20 28.19
CA LEU A 107 6.24 -17.03 27.52
C LEU A 107 6.33 -18.39 28.22
N GLY A 108 5.60 -19.38 27.73
CA GLY A 108 5.72 -20.79 28.14
C GLY A 108 4.69 -21.36 29.12
N GLU A 109 3.69 -20.59 29.56
CA GLU A 109 2.63 -21.12 30.42
C GLU A 109 1.35 -21.47 29.64
N LYS A 110 0.74 -22.63 29.98
CA LYS A 110 -0.52 -23.13 29.38
C LYS A 110 -1.74 -22.61 30.11
N GLU A 111 -1.85 -21.31 30.35
CA GLU A 111 -3.09 -20.76 30.90
C GLU A 111 -4.12 -20.47 29.78
N GLU A 112 -5.38 -20.71 30.12
CA GLU A 112 -6.52 -20.38 29.25
C GLU A 112 -6.63 -18.87 29.08
N LEU A 113 -6.85 -18.39 27.84
CA LEU A 113 -7.03 -16.97 27.58
C LEU A 113 -8.36 -16.47 28.15
N PRO A 114 -8.42 -15.20 28.60
CA PRO A 114 -9.63 -14.62 29.18
C PRO A 114 -10.69 -14.26 28.13
N TYR A 115 -11.16 -15.25 27.35
CA TYR A 115 -12.09 -15.04 26.22
C TYR A 115 -13.36 -14.27 26.62
N GLY A 116 -13.86 -14.46 27.84
CA GLY A 116 -15.05 -13.77 28.38
C GLY A 116 -14.86 -12.26 28.56
N ALA A 117 -13.62 -11.81 28.73
CA ALA A 117 -13.27 -10.41 28.97
C ALA A 117 -12.92 -9.63 27.68
N LEU A 118 -12.88 -10.30 26.53
CA LEU A 118 -12.64 -9.65 25.24
C LEU A 118 -13.81 -8.74 24.86
N ILE A 119 -13.55 -7.78 23.97
CA ILE A 119 -14.63 -6.98 23.36
C ILE A 119 -15.68 -7.92 22.73
N PRO A 120 -16.97 -7.52 22.73
CA PRO A 120 -18.06 -8.38 22.27
C PRO A 120 -17.81 -9.00 20.89
N GLU A 121 -17.28 -8.21 19.96
CA GLU A 121 -16.98 -8.61 18.59
C GLU A 121 -15.97 -9.77 18.51
N ALA A 122 -14.85 -9.67 19.25
CA ALA A 122 -13.83 -10.72 19.29
C ALA A 122 -14.33 -11.97 20.01
N ARG A 123 -14.98 -11.76 21.18
CA ARG A 123 -15.55 -12.85 22.01
C ARG A 123 -16.58 -13.66 21.23
N ASP A 124 -17.56 -12.99 20.64
CA ASP A 124 -18.70 -13.64 20.00
C ASP A 124 -18.24 -14.36 18.70
N TYR A 125 -17.31 -13.78 17.96
CA TYR A 125 -16.72 -14.41 16.79
C TYR A 125 -15.96 -15.71 17.16
N LEU A 126 -15.04 -15.64 18.15
CA LEU A 126 -14.26 -16.81 18.57
C LEU A 126 -15.14 -17.91 19.14
N LYS A 127 -16.19 -17.53 19.90
CA LYS A 127 -17.18 -18.47 20.42
C LYS A 127 -17.97 -19.16 19.30
N GLN A 128 -18.45 -18.40 18.31
CA GLN A 128 -19.19 -18.94 17.15
C GLN A 128 -18.29 -19.82 16.28
N ALA A 129 -17.02 -19.45 16.12
CA ALA A 129 -16.03 -20.26 15.40
C ALA A 129 -15.59 -21.50 16.19
N GLY A 130 -16.02 -21.68 17.43
CA GLY A 130 -15.57 -22.79 18.29
C GLY A 130 -14.07 -22.73 18.62
N ALA A 131 -13.47 -21.52 18.62
CA ALA A 131 -12.03 -21.30 18.74
C ALA A 131 -11.56 -20.77 20.11
N CYS A 132 -12.35 -20.97 21.16
CA CYS A 132 -11.99 -20.62 22.53
C CYS A 132 -11.25 -21.77 23.24
N PHE A 133 -10.10 -22.19 22.69
CA PHE A 133 -9.32 -23.31 23.24
C PHE A 133 -7.84 -23.23 22.85
N GLY A 134 -6.98 -23.99 23.52
CA GLY A 134 -5.62 -24.35 23.11
C GLY A 134 -4.70 -23.17 22.76
N THR A 135 -3.77 -23.43 21.86
CA THR A 135 -2.75 -22.51 21.35
C THR A 135 -3.21 -21.85 20.05
N PRO A 136 -2.59 -20.74 19.64
CA PRO A 136 -2.88 -20.10 18.35
C PRO A 136 -2.77 -21.03 17.13
N ILE A 137 -1.79 -21.94 17.12
CA ILE A 137 -1.62 -22.89 16.00
C ILE A 137 -2.76 -23.92 15.95
N GLU A 138 -3.25 -24.35 17.12
CA GLU A 138 -4.39 -25.28 17.20
C GLU A 138 -5.68 -24.59 16.74
N ARG A 139 -5.87 -23.33 17.14
CA ARG A 139 -6.99 -22.49 16.64
C ARG A 139 -6.86 -22.21 15.12
N LEU A 140 -5.64 -21.94 14.62
CA LEU A 140 -5.41 -21.71 13.20
C LEU A 140 -5.71 -22.97 12.38
N LYS A 141 -5.29 -24.12 12.86
CA LYS A 141 -5.63 -25.41 12.24
C LYS A 141 -7.15 -25.64 12.20
N HIS A 142 -7.84 -25.35 13.28
CA HIS A 142 -9.29 -25.52 13.38
C HIS A 142 -10.05 -24.55 12.44
N MET A 143 -9.64 -23.29 12.37
CA MET A 143 -10.35 -22.25 11.63
C MET A 143 -9.93 -22.15 10.16
N ASN A 144 -8.66 -22.44 9.85
CA ASN A 144 -8.10 -22.24 8.50
C ASN A 144 -6.80 -23.04 8.31
N GLU A 145 -6.89 -24.36 8.25
CA GLU A 145 -5.71 -25.23 8.04
C GLU A 145 -4.93 -24.89 6.76
N PRO A 146 -5.56 -24.52 5.61
CA PRO A 146 -4.81 -24.08 4.43
C PRO A 146 -3.86 -22.90 4.66
N ALA A 147 -4.13 -22.05 5.66
CA ALA A 147 -3.23 -20.96 6.03
C ALA A 147 -1.88 -21.47 6.59
N ILE A 148 -1.86 -22.63 7.24
CA ILE A 148 -0.64 -23.28 7.72
C ILE A 148 0.13 -23.89 6.54
N HIS A 149 -0.57 -24.60 5.65
CA HIS A 149 0.03 -25.21 4.47
C HIS A 149 0.68 -24.18 3.57
N PHE A 150 0.08 -22.99 3.41
CA PHE A 150 0.68 -21.90 2.65
C PHE A 150 2.10 -21.56 3.12
N TYR A 151 2.33 -21.45 4.42
CA TYR A 151 3.66 -21.19 4.96
C TYR A 151 4.60 -22.40 4.83
N GLN A 152 4.08 -23.61 5.02
CA GLN A 152 4.86 -24.83 4.83
C GLN A 152 5.37 -24.97 3.39
N ASP A 153 4.56 -24.64 2.38
CA ASP A 153 4.95 -24.61 0.96
C ASP A 153 6.06 -23.59 0.68
N HIS A 154 6.19 -22.57 1.56
CA HIS A 154 7.26 -21.57 1.51
C HIS A 154 8.39 -21.84 2.53
N HIS A 155 8.49 -23.09 3.01
CA HIS A 155 9.53 -23.55 3.94
C HIS A 155 9.50 -22.87 5.32
N VAL A 156 8.33 -22.41 5.79
CA VAL A 156 8.11 -21.91 7.14
C VAL A 156 7.12 -22.82 7.87
N ASP A 157 7.59 -23.53 8.90
CA ASP A 157 6.78 -24.44 9.69
C ASP A 157 6.27 -23.74 10.97
N LEU A 158 5.04 -23.22 10.94
CA LEU A 158 4.43 -22.53 12.07
C LEU A 158 4.27 -23.37 13.35
N TYR A 159 4.39 -24.71 13.25
CA TYR A 159 4.45 -25.57 14.42
C TYR A 159 5.79 -25.56 15.14
N LYS A 160 6.87 -25.20 14.42
CA LYS A 160 8.25 -25.28 14.93
C LYS A 160 8.92 -23.93 15.09
N GLU A 161 8.57 -22.97 14.26
CA GLU A 161 9.23 -21.67 14.20
C GLU A 161 8.26 -20.50 14.22
N ARG A 162 8.79 -19.32 14.52
CA ARG A 162 8.08 -18.05 14.50
C ARG A 162 8.01 -17.48 13.10
N LEU A 163 6.93 -16.78 12.81
CA LEU A 163 6.78 -16.04 11.56
C LEU A 163 7.31 -14.62 11.73
N GLU A 164 8.41 -14.29 11.06
CA GLU A 164 8.95 -12.93 11.07
C GLU A 164 8.04 -11.98 10.28
N ILE A 165 7.70 -10.84 10.90
CA ILE A 165 6.85 -9.80 10.32
C ILE A 165 7.50 -8.42 10.36
N ALA A 166 7.06 -7.55 9.47
CA ALA A 166 7.35 -6.12 9.48
C ALA A 166 6.17 -5.36 8.90
N VAL A 167 6.05 -4.06 9.22
CA VAL A 167 5.14 -3.20 8.48
C VAL A 167 5.71 -2.99 7.08
N CYS A 168 4.93 -3.33 6.05
CA CYS A 168 5.37 -3.25 4.66
C CYS A 168 4.28 -2.67 3.75
N ALA A 169 4.71 -2.10 2.62
CA ALA A 169 3.79 -1.67 1.57
C ALA A 169 3.15 -2.89 0.90
N GLN A 170 1.83 -2.89 0.77
CA GLN A 170 1.10 -3.90 0.03
C GLN A 170 0.91 -3.50 -1.43
N HIS A 171 0.31 -2.36 -1.68
CA HIS A 171 0.07 -1.82 -3.02
C HIS A 171 -0.08 -0.30 -2.99
N ASN A 172 -0.12 0.31 -4.17
CA ASN A 172 -0.39 1.73 -4.32
C ASN A 172 -1.89 1.99 -4.45
N ASN A 173 -2.40 2.97 -3.71
CA ASN A 173 -3.78 3.43 -3.84
C ASN A 173 -3.93 4.65 -4.75
N GLY A 174 -2.88 5.05 -5.43
CA GLY A 174 -2.85 5.99 -6.53
C GLY A 174 -2.70 5.26 -7.86
N GLY A 175 -2.64 6.00 -8.95
CA GLY A 175 -2.45 5.42 -10.28
C GLY A 175 -2.61 6.45 -11.39
N LEU A 176 -2.75 5.98 -12.60
CA LEU A 176 -2.94 6.81 -13.78
C LEU A 176 -4.32 7.50 -13.74
N SER A 177 -4.36 8.79 -14.06
CA SER A 177 -5.61 9.51 -14.24
C SER A 177 -6.32 9.01 -15.50
N ALA A 178 -7.60 8.74 -15.39
CA ALA A 178 -8.44 8.28 -16.49
C ALA A 178 -9.83 8.96 -16.45
N ASP A 179 -10.47 9.02 -17.60
CA ASP A 179 -11.83 9.54 -17.74
C ASP A 179 -12.90 8.50 -17.30
N SER A 180 -14.17 8.76 -17.55
CA SER A 180 -15.27 7.84 -17.22
C SER A 180 -15.32 6.57 -18.10
N TRP A 181 -14.54 6.51 -19.16
CA TRP A 181 -14.34 5.36 -20.04
C TRP A 181 -13.01 4.65 -19.79
N TRP A 182 -12.31 5.01 -18.72
CA TRP A 182 -10.98 4.50 -18.37
C TRP A 182 -9.85 4.87 -19.37
N GLU A 183 -10.08 5.83 -20.24
CA GLU A 183 -9.04 6.35 -21.11
C GLU A 183 -8.18 7.37 -20.35
N THR A 184 -6.87 7.27 -20.51
CA THR A 184 -5.92 8.23 -19.90
C THR A 184 -5.84 9.52 -20.72
N GLY A 185 -4.99 10.47 -20.28
CA GLY A 185 -4.66 11.66 -21.08
C GLY A 185 -3.93 11.36 -22.40
N ILE A 186 -3.53 10.11 -22.62
CA ILE A 186 -2.92 9.63 -23.87
C ILE A 186 -4.00 8.88 -24.65
N SER A 187 -4.34 9.37 -25.82
CA SER A 187 -5.37 8.77 -26.68
C SER A 187 -5.04 7.31 -27.00
N GLY A 188 -6.01 6.42 -26.83
CA GLY A 188 -5.86 4.98 -27.07
C GLY A 188 -5.21 4.20 -25.92
N LEU A 189 -4.76 4.87 -24.86
CA LEU A 189 -4.22 4.23 -23.67
C LEU A 189 -5.27 4.17 -22.56
N TYR A 190 -5.69 2.95 -22.22
CA TYR A 190 -6.72 2.67 -21.20
C TYR A 190 -6.08 2.06 -19.95
N ALA A 191 -6.42 2.60 -18.79
CA ALA A 191 -5.97 2.10 -17.49
C ALA A 191 -7.17 1.57 -16.71
N VAL A 192 -7.20 0.28 -16.38
CA VAL A 192 -8.31 -0.35 -15.65
C VAL A 192 -7.82 -1.06 -14.39
N GLY A 193 -8.69 -1.15 -13.38
CA GLY A 193 -8.35 -1.75 -12.11
C GLY A 193 -7.46 -0.85 -11.25
N GLU A 194 -6.56 -1.45 -10.47
CA GLU A 194 -5.71 -0.72 -9.52
C GLU A 194 -4.86 0.37 -10.18
N VAL A 195 -4.35 0.12 -11.37
CA VAL A 195 -3.47 1.07 -12.09
C VAL A 195 -4.12 2.40 -12.42
N CYS A 196 -5.45 2.50 -12.44
CA CYS A 196 -6.18 3.76 -12.69
C CYS A 196 -6.63 4.47 -11.40
N ALA A 197 -6.08 4.12 -10.24
CA ALA A 197 -6.46 4.69 -8.95
C ALA A 197 -7.95 4.52 -8.56
N SER A 198 -8.65 3.54 -9.13
CA SER A 198 -10.07 3.27 -8.83
C SER A 198 -10.27 2.64 -7.45
N HIS A 199 -9.21 2.14 -6.84
CA HIS A 199 -9.23 1.51 -5.52
C HIS A 199 -8.98 2.56 -4.43
N GLY A 200 -9.86 2.65 -3.44
CA GLY A 200 -9.62 3.43 -2.23
C GLY A 200 -8.92 2.60 -1.16
N VAL A 201 -8.20 3.25 -0.22
CA VAL A 201 -7.66 2.60 0.99
C VAL A 201 -8.80 2.01 1.82
N THR A 202 -9.80 2.83 2.10
CA THR A 202 -11.00 2.41 2.82
C THR A 202 -12.07 2.01 1.81
N ARG A 203 -12.28 0.70 1.65
CA ARG A 203 -13.25 0.12 0.74
C ARG A 203 -13.82 -1.20 1.27
N PRO A 204 -15.06 -1.56 0.93
CA PRO A 204 -15.60 -2.90 1.20
C PRO A 204 -14.79 -4.00 0.51
N GLY A 205 -14.73 -5.17 1.14
CA GLY A 205 -14.09 -6.36 0.55
C GLY A 205 -14.66 -6.70 -0.83
N GLY A 206 -13.80 -7.16 -1.75
CA GLY A 206 -14.17 -7.52 -3.11
C GLY A 206 -14.34 -6.35 -4.09
N THR A 207 -14.49 -5.10 -3.63
CA THR A 207 -14.71 -3.94 -4.51
C THR A 207 -13.53 -3.64 -5.42
N ALA A 208 -12.30 -3.99 -5.02
CA ALA A 208 -11.11 -3.85 -5.87
C ALA A 208 -11.24 -4.70 -7.15
N LEU A 209 -11.60 -5.97 -7.02
CA LEU A 209 -11.83 -6.85 -8.18
C LEU A 209 -13.01 -6.37 -9.02
N ASN A 210 -14.10 -5.97 -8.37
CA ASN A 210 -15.27 -5.44 -9.07
C ASN A 210 -14.96 -4.17 -9.87
N ALA A 211 -14.19 -3.24 -9.32
CA ALA A 211 -13.75 -2.04 -10.03
C ALA A 211 -12.92 -2.37 -11.29
N GLY A 212 -12.07 -3.41 -11.23
CA GLY A 212 -11.34 -3.91 -12.39
C GLY A 212 -12.25 -4.48 -13.46
N GLN A 213 -13.21 -5.32 -13.09
CA GLN A 213 -14.19 -5.92 -14.01
C GLN A 213 -15.06 -4.87 -14.69
N VAL A 214 -15.67 -3.97 -13.92
CA VAL A 214 -16.49 -2.88 -14.45
C VAL A 214 -15.66 -1.95 -15.34
N GLY A 215 -14.45 -1.62 -14.94
CA GLY A 215 -13.53 -0.78 -15.72
C GLY A 215 -13.18 -1.40 -17.06
N ALA A 216 -12.90 -2.72 -17.11
CA ALA A 216 -12.60 -3.43 -18.34
C ALA A 216 -13.79 -3.42 -19.31
N VAL A 217 -15.00 -3.70 -18.83
CA VAL A 217 -16.24 -3.66 -19.65
C VAL A 217 -16.48 -2.26 -20.21
N ARG A 218 -16.35 -1.21 -19.38
CA ARG A 218 -16.53 0.17 -19.82
C ARG A 218 -15.46 0.62 -20.80
N ALA A 219 -14.21 0.26 -20.59
CA ALA A 219 -13.13 0.56 -21.53
C ALA A 219 -13.40 -0.10 -22.90
N ALA A 220 -13.79 -1.37 -22.92
CA ALA A 220 -14.15 -2.08 -24.15
C ALA A 220 -15.34 -1.43 -24.88
N GLU A 221 -16.38 -1.02 -24.13
CA GLU A 221 -17.51 -0.29 -24.68
C GLU A 221 -17.09 1.07 -25.26
N GLY A 222 -16.26 1.83 -24.55
CA GLY A 222 -15.70 3.11 -25.01
C GLY A 222 -14.90 2.97 -26.30
N ILE A 223 -14.05 1.95 -26.38
CA ILE A 223 -13.26 1.63 -27.60
C ILE A 223 -14.22 1.31 -28.77
N ARG A 224 -15.26 0.49 -28.53
CA ARG A 224 -16.24 0.16 -29.54
C ARG A 224 -16.97 1.40 -30.08
N LEU A 225 -17.44 2.27 -29.18
CA LEU A 225 -18.14 3.50 -29.53
C LEU A 225 -17.24 4.44 -30.34
N LYS A 226 -15.97 4.59 -29.95
CA LYS A 226 -15.00 5.41 -30.69
C LYS A 226 -14.72 4.85 -32.09
N LYS A 227 -14.55 3.53 -32.23
CA LYS A 227 -14.35 2.89 -33.54
C LYS A 227 -15.56 3.10 -34.46
N VAL A 228 -16.79 2.99 -33.95
CA VAL A 228 -18.00 3.25 -34.75
C VAL A 228 -18.04 4.70 -35.22
N ALA A 229 -17.61 5.66 -34.37
CA ALA A 229 -17.53 7.08 -34.75
C ALA A 229 -16.37 7.41 -35.71
N GLN A 230 -15.34 6.59 -35.77
CA GLN A 230 -14.12 6.80 -36.56
C GLN A 230 -14.12 6.04 -37.91
N THR A 231 -15.13 5.24 -38.21
CA THR A 231 -15.18 4.41 -39.41
C THR A 231 -15.10 5.19 -40.73
N GLU A 232 -15.07 6.52 -40.67
CA GLU A 232 -14.87 7.36 -41.86
C GLU A 232 -13.43 7.81 -42.10
N ASN A 233 -12.43 7.62 -41.18
CA ASN A 233 -11.13 8.29 -41.31
C ASN A 233 -9.85 7.57 -40.85
N THR A 234 -9.79 6.29 -40.48
CA THR A 234 -8.61 5.74 -39.81
C THR A 234 -8.00 4.48 -40.39
N GLU A 235 -7.40 4.59 -41.55
CA GLU A 235 -6.37 3.61 -41.96
C GLU A 235 -4.91 4.07 -41.69
N ASN A 236 -4.66 5.26 -41.17
CA ASN A 236 -3.33 5.89 -41.31
C ASN A 236 -2.54 6.27 -40.06
N ASP A 237 -3.08 6.25 -38.84
CA ASP A 237 -2.39 6.85 -37.66
C ASP A 237 -1.05 6.18 -37.27
N PHE A 238 -0.85 4.90 -37.51
CA PHE A 238 0.43 4.22 -37.25
C PHE A 238 1.40 4.23 -38.44
N ARG A 239 0.99 4.72 -39.61
CA ARG A 239 1.85 4.88 -40.79
C ARG A 239 2.41 6.29 -40.93
N ASP A 240 2.02 7.19 -40.02
CA ASP A 240 2.50 8.56 -40.04
C ASP A 240 4.02 8.61 -39.83
N ALA A 241 4.72 9.21 -40.79
CA ALA A 241 6.17 9.38 -40.74
C ALA A 241 6.60 10.16 -39.49
N ASP A 242 5.78 11.10 -39.00
CA ASP A 242 6.07 11.92 -37.84
C ASP A 242 6.00 11.12 -36.53
N VAL A 243 5.05 10.18 -36.42
CA VAL A 243 4.96 9.26 -35.25
C VAL A 243 6.17 8.34 -35.21
N LYS A 244 6.56 7.77 -36.34
CA LYS A 244 7.75 6.91 -36.41
C LYS A 244 9.03 7.67 -36.09
N GLU A 245 9.17 8.90 -36.59
CA GLU A 245 10.32 9.72 -36.29
C GLU A 245 10.37 10.15 -34.82
N THR A 246 9.23 10.45 -34.22
CA THR A 246 9.13 10.75 -32.79
C THR A 246 9.55 9.55 -31.94
N LEU A 247 9.03 8.35 -32.21
CA LEU A 247 9.42 7.13 -31.52
C LEU A 247 10.92 6.82 -31.72
N ARG A 248 11.45 7.05 -32.91
CA ARG A 248 12.86 6.89 -33.20
C ARG A 248 13.73 7.86 -32.40
N LYS A 249 13.33 9.13 -32.31
CA LYS A 249 14.04 10.14 -31.50
C LYS A 249 14.07 9.77 -30.03
N GLU A 250 12.95 9.32 -29.47
CA GLU A 250 12.90 8.87 -28.08
C GLU A 250 13.73 7.60 -27.83
N ALA A 251 13.70 6.64 -28.73
CA ALA A 251 14.56 5.45 -28.66
C ALA A 251 16.05 5.82 -28.70
N PHE A 252 16.46 6.70 -29.62
CA PHE A 252 17.86 7.19 -29.72
C PHE A 252 18.26 7.98 -28.48
N LYS A 253 17.36 8.79 -27.91
CA LYS A 253 17.62 9.51 -26.66
C LYS A 253 17.94 8.54 -25.51
N ARG A 254 17.16 7.46 -25.37
CA ARG A 254 17.41 6.42 -24.35
C ARG A 254 18.72 5.65 -24.62
N ILE A 255 19.04 5.32 -25.87
CA ILE A 255 20.30 4.69 -26.25
C ILE A 255 21.48 5.60 -25.85
N ARG A 256 21.45 6.88 -26.24
CA ARG A 256 22.48 7.85 -25.86
C ARG A 256 22.65 8.00 -24.38
N LEU A 257 21.53 7.99 -23.62
CA LEU A 257 21.58 8.04 -22.17
C LEU A 257 22.41 6.86 -21.61
N SER A 258 22.24 5.66 -22.14
CA SER A 258 22.99 4.47 -21.70
C SER A 258 24.46 4.49 -22.16
N GLU A 259 24.73 5.02 -23.35
CA GLU A 259 26.10 5.16 -23.88
C GLU A 259 26.93 6.20 -23.12
N ASN A 260 26.27 7.23 -22.59
CA ASN A 260 26.87 8.29 -21.78
C ASN A 260 27.03 7.92 -20.31
N ALA A 261 26.49 6.77 -19.90
CA ALA A 261 26.55 6.29 -18.51
C ALA A 261 27.96 5.78 -18.16
N LYS A 262 28.85 6.71 -17.81
CA LYS A 262 30.28 6.48 -17.49
C LYS A 262 30.62 6.84 -16.03
N GLY A 263 29.63 6.94 -15.15
CA GLY A 263 29.84 7.17 -13.74
C GLY A 263 30.47 5.96 -13.05
N ASP A 264 30.67 6.07 -11.75
CA ASP A 264 31.33 5.08 -10.91
C ASP A 264 30.37 4.31 -10.00
N ILE A 265 29.10 4.69 -9.97
CA ILE A 265 28.08 4.07 -9.11
C ILE A 265 27.45 2.88 -9.82
N ALA A 266 27.54 1.70 -9.21
CA ALA A 266 26.83 0.52 -9.69
C ALA A 266 25.31 0.73 -9.64
N LEU A 267 24.58 0.25 -10.68
CA LEU A 267 23.10 0.37 -10.76
C LEU A 267 22.41 -0.20 -9.53
N SER A 268 22.88 -1.35 -9.00
CA SER A 268 22.33 -1.98 -7.79
C SER A 268 22.51 -1.13 -6.54
N ALA A 269 23.64 -0.42 -6.42
CA ALA A 269 23.90 0.48 -5.29
C ALA A 269 22.94 1.68 -5.30
N LEU A 270 22.75 2.32 -6.46
CA LEU A 270 21.80 3.44 -6.59
C LEU A 270 20.35 2.96 -6.41
N TRP A 271 20.02 1.76 -6.93
CA TRP A 271 18.72 1.14 -6.68
C TRP A 271 18.42 0.96 -5.20
N LEU A 272 19.36 0.37 -4.47
CA LEU A 272 19.24 0.17 -3.03
C LEU A 272 19.11 1.49 -2.26
N LYS A 273 19.94 2.49 -2.61
CA LYS A 273 19.89 3.83 -2.02
C LYS A 273 18.52 4.48 -2.24
N ALA A 274 18.02 4.46 -3.46
CA ALA A 274 16.74 5.03 -3.83
C ALA A 274 15.56 4.32 -3.15
N SER A 275 15.60 2.99 -3.06
CA SER A 275 14.58 2.19 -2.36
C SER A 275 14.56 2.48 -0.86
N LYS A 276 15.72 2.54 -0.21
CA LYS A 276 15.83 2.91 1.21
C LYS A 276 15.31 4.32 1.48
N ARG A 277 15.64 5.29 0.60
CA ARG A 277 15.13 6.66 0.70
C ARG A 277 13.59 6.70 0.69
N MET A 278 12.96 6.04 -0.28
CA MET A 278 11.48 6.00 -0.34
C MET A 278 10.88 5.30 0.88
N SER A 279 11.44 4.19 1.34
CA SER A 279 10.95 3.50 2.53
C SER A 279 11.03 4.38 3.79
N ALA A 280 12.07 5.19 3.90
CA ALA A 280 12.29 6.06 5.06
C ALA A 280 11.36 7.27 5.10
N VAL A 281 11.06 7.88 3.92
CA VAL A 281 10.37 9.19 3.90
C VAL A 281 8.95 9.15 3.36
N ALA A 282 8.63 8.16 2.53
CA ALA A 282 7.33 7.99 1.88
C ALA A 282 6.57 6.78 2.41
N GLY A 283 7.03 6.22 3.52
CA GLY A 283 6.43 5.09 4.22
C GLY A 283 5.18 5.47 5.02
N MET A 284 4.91 4.68 6.04
CA MET A 284 3.78 4.85 6.93
C MET A 284 3.86 6.17 7.70
N ILE A 285 5.03 6.53 8.20
CA ILE A 285 5.32 7.78 8.92
C ILE A 285 6.03 8.74 7.97
N ARG A 286 5.50 9.96 7.83
CA ARG A 286 5.97 10.95 6.85
C ARG A 286 6.25 12.28 7.52
N SER A 287 7.44 12.82 7.31
CA SER A 287 7.83 14.16 7.74
C SER A 287 7.98 15.05 6.52
N ARG A 288 7.36 16.23 6.54
CA ARG A 288 7.44 17.21 5.45
C ARG A 288 8.88 17.57 5.12
N ALA A 289 9.69 17.88 6.13
CA ALA A 289 11.09 18.24 5.93
C ALA A 289 11.93 17.12 5.31
N GLN A 290 11.69 15.86 5.73
CA GLN A 290 12.39 14.72 5.17
C GLN A 290 11.96 14.44 3.72
N MET A 291 10.69 14.61 3.39
CA MET A 291 10.20 14.47 2.02
C MET A 291 10.74 15.57 1.09
N GLU A 292 10.87 16.82 1.57
CA GLU A 292 11.50 17.93 0.82
C GLU A 292 12.94 17.58 0.43
N LYS A 293 13.74 17.17 1.42
CA LYS A 293 15.12 16.73 1.19
C LYS A 293 15.18 15.54 0.21
N ALA A 294 14.32 14.55 0.37
CA ALA A 294 14.28 13.39 -0.52
C ALA A 294 13.88 13.74 -1.96
N LEU A 295 12.99 14.73 -2.15
CA LEU A 295 12.63 15.23 -3.47
C LEU A 295 13.81 15.94 -4.16
N GLU A 296 14.56 16.75 -3.40
CA GLU A 296 15.78 17.39 -3.90
C GLU A 296 16.82 16.35 -4.33
N GLU A 297 17.14 15.39 -3.45
CA GLU A 297 18.07 14.30 -3.74
C GLU A 297 17.63 13.45 -4.96
N THR A 298 16.35 13.14 -5.06
CA THR A 298 15.82 12.36 -6.18
C THR A 298 15.87 13.15 -7.47
N SER A 299 15.57 14.44 -7.44
CA SER A 299 15.66 15.32 -8.59
C SER A 299 17.09 15.44 -9.10
N GLU A 300 18.06 15.51 -8.19
CA GLU A 300 19.48 15.51 -8.50
C GLU A 300 19.96 14.16 -9.07
N ASP A 301 19.44 13.04 -8.55
CA ASP A 301 19.73 11.71 -9.08
C ASP A 301 19.20 11.55 -10.51
N VAL A 302 17.99 12.05 -10.80
CA VAL A 302 17.41 12.06 -12.16
C VAL A 302 18.23 12.95 -13.11
N LYS A 303 18.54 14.19 -12.70
CA LYS A 303 19.26 15.18 -13.50
C LYS A 303 20.64 14.72 -13.92
N ASN A 304 21.35 14.07 -13.02
CA ASN A 304 22.72 13.62 -13.23
C ASN A 304 22.84 12.09 -13.37
N PHE A 305 21.76 11.41 -13.72
CA PHE A 305 21.70 9.96 -13.78
C PHE A 305 22.84 9.35 -14.59
N GLU A 306 23.00 9.78 -15.87
CA GLU A 306 24.03 9.29 -16.77
C GLU A 306 25.47 9.57 -16.30
N LYS A 307 25.67 10.64 -15.50
CA LYS A 307 26.98 10.98 -14.94
C LYS A 307 27.33 10.18 -13.69
N LYS A 308 26.30 9.71 -12.98
CA LYS A 308 26.46 8.99 -11.69
C LYS A 308 26.63 7.48 -11.90
N VAL A 309 25.92 6.88 -12.82
CA VAL A 309 25.90 5.44 -12.98
C VAL A 309 26.82 4.94 -14.09
N CYS A 310 27.25 3.68 -13.94
CA CYS A 310 28.00 2.96 -14.95
C CYS A 310 27.14 1.81 -15.51
N THR A 311 27.18 1.64 -16.84
CA THR A 311 26.54 0.51 -17.54
C THR A 311 27.60 -0.33 -18.24
N PRO A 312 28.32 -1.22 -17.52
CA PRO A 312 29.48 -1.92 -18.04
C PRO A 312 29.17 -2.98 -19.10
N SER A 313 27.90 -3.38 -19.25
CA SER A 313 27.50 -4.38 -20.24
C SER A 313 26.07 -4.21 -20.74
N VAL A 314 25.80 -4.70 -21.92
CA VAL A 314 24.46 -4.70 -22.56
C VAL A 314 23.43 -5.46 -21.68
N SER A 315 23.86 -6.48 -20.95
CA SER A 315 22.97 -7.25 -20.05
C SER A 315 22.40 -6.41 -18.92
N GLN A 316 22.99 -5.28 -18.59
CA GLN A 316 22.52 -4.37 -17.54
C GLN A 316 21.54 -3.29 -18.03
N LEU A 317 21.35 -3.14 -19.34
CA LEU A 317 20.41 -2.15 -19.89
C LEU A 317 18.98 -2.25 -19.34
N PRO A 318 18.38 -3.43 -19.15
CA PRO A 318 17.06 -3.52 -18.56
C PRO A 318 17.00 -2.92 -17.13
N MET A 319 18.03 -3.14 -16.32
CA MET A 319 18.12 -2.57 -14.98
C MET A 319 18.36 -1.05 -15.04
N PHE A 320 19.18 -0.60 -15.97
CA PHE A 320 19.45 0.82 -16.19
C PHE A 320 18.15 1.61 -16.47
N TYR A 321 17.33 1.15 -17.42
CA TYR A 321 16.09 1.83 -17.75
C TYR A 321 15.05 1.72 -16.62
N LYS A 322 14.93 0.56 -15.99
CA LYS A 322 14.05 0.39 -14.83
C LYS A 322 14.41 1.31 -13.66
N LEU A 323 15.72 1.48 -13.40
CA LEU A 323 16.19 2.38 -12.35
C LEU A 323 15.87 3.84 -12.69
N TYR A 324 16.08 4.24 -13.94
CA TYR A 324 15.74 5.59 -14.38
C TYR A 324 14.23 5.88 -14.25
N ASP A 325 13.38 4.97 -14.73
CA ASP A 325 11.93 5.09 -14.63
C ASP A 325 11.46 5.06 -13.15
N MET A 326 12.13 4.28 -12.28
CA MET A 326 11.88 4.27 -10.83
C MET A 326 12.19 5.63 -10.20
N LEU A 327 13.31 6.24 -10.53
CA LEU A 327 13.70 7.56 -10.01
C LEU A 327 12.73 8.65 -10.47
N LEU A 328 12.29 8.63 -11.73
CA LEU A 328 11.24 9.52 -12.22
C LEU A 328 9.93 9.34 -11.43
N SER A 329 9.53 8.09 -11.21
CA SER A 329 8.32 7.78 -10.42
C SER A 329 8.45 8.26 -8.98
N GLN A 330 9.63 8.09 -8.35
CA GLN A 330 9.90 8.59 -7.01
C GLN A 330 9.80 10.12 -6.95
N LYS A 331 10.35 10.84 -7.94
CA LYS A 331 10.23 12.30 -8.05
C LYS A 331 8.77 12.73 -8.09
N VAL A 332 7.96 12.08 -8.92
CA VAL A 332 6.53 12.37 -9.06
C VAL A 332 5.78 12.08 -7.75
N TYR A 333 6.04 10.96 -7.11
CA TYR A 333 5.37 10.57 -5.86
C TYR A 333 5.74 11.50 -4.69
N LEU A 334 7.02 11.81 -4.52
CA LEU A 334 7.47 12.73 -3.47
C LEU A 334 6.88 14.12 -3.67
N PHE A 335 6.86 14.61 -4.92
CA PHE A 335 6.22 15.88 -5.24
C PHE A 335 4.73 15.87 -4.89
N ALA A 336 4.00 14.82 -5.28
CA ALA A 336 2.56 14.70 -5.01
C ALA A 336 2.25 14.68 -3.51
N MET A 337 3.05 13.94 -2.71
CA MET A 337 2.90 13.90 -1.25
C MET A 337 3.19 15.26 -0.60
N LEU A 338 4.23 15.95 -1.07
CA LEU A 338 4.58 17.29 -0.58
C LEU A 338 3.56 18.34 -0.95
N ASP A 339 3.07 18.33 -2.19
CA ASP A 339 2.03 19.24 -2.65
C ASP A 339 0.74 19.07 -1.85
N TYR A 340 0.37 17.82 -1.54
CA TYR A 340 -0.74 17.52 -0.63
C TYR A 340 -0.51 18.12 0.76
N ALA A 341 0.66 17.90 1.36
CA ALA A 341 0.99 18.42 2.69
C ALA A 341 1.07 19.97 2.70
N LYS A 342 1.61 20.59 1.64
CA LYS A 342 1.69 22.06 1.49
C LYS A 342 0.31 22.70 1.31
N ALA A 343 -0.63 21.97 0.73
CA ALA A 343 -2.02 22.43 0.60
C ALA A 343 -2.85 22.27 1.89
N GLY A 344 -2.22 21.93 3.00
CA GLY A 344 -2.88 21.74 4.30
C GLY A 344 -3.39 20.31 4.54
N GLY A 345 -3.02 19.36 3.70
CA GLY A 345 -3.30 17.94 3.90
C GLY A 345 -2.55 17.40 5.13
N ALA A 346 -3.20 16.49 5.86
CA ALA A 346 -2.72 15.91 7.09
C ALA A 346 -2.82 14.38 7.05
N SER A 347 -2.72 13.71 8.19
CA SER A 347 -2.75 12.25 8.27
C SER A 347 -4.05 11.66 7.76
N ARG A 348 -3.97 10.67 6.84
CA ARG A 348 -5.12 10.11 6.16
C ARG A 348 -4.85 8.68 5.67
N GLY A 349 -5.85 7.81 5.81
CA GLY A 349 -5.75 6.41 5.38
C GLY A 349 -4.51 5.74 5.93
N SER A 350 -3.61 5.25 5.09
CA SER A 350 -2.40 4.54 5.49
C SER A 350 -1.16 5.44 5.68
N ALA A 351 -1.32 6.75 5.82
CA ALA A 351 -0.21 7.69 5.98
C ALA A 351 -0.41 8.61 7.19
N LEU A 352 0.55 8.55 8.12
CA LEU A 352 0.67 9.47 9.22
C LEU A 352 1.66 10.57 8.82
N TYR A 353 1.18 11.80 8.71
CA TYR A 353 2.00 13.00 8.53
C TYR A 353 2.29 13.62 9.88
N THR A 354 3.55 13.70 10.24
CA THR A 354 3.98 14.28 11.52
C THR A 354 3.65 15.76 11.59
N ASP A 355 3.05 16.19 12.69
CA ASP A 355 2.68 17.57 12.95
C ASP A 355 2.94 17.91 14.42
N PRO A 356 3.84 18.86 14.74
CA PRO A 356 4.19 19.20 16.13
C PRO A 356 3.03 19.78 16.94
N GLU A 357 1.97 20.29 16.28
CA GLU A 357 0.76 20.80 16.93
C GLU A 357 -0.37 19.77 16.98
N GLY A 358 -0.10 18.54 16.57
CA GLY A 358 -1.07 17.45 16.55
C GLY A 358 -1.24 16.77 17.90
N GLU A 359 -1.97 15.67 17.90
CA GLU A 359 -2.19 14.80 19.05
C GLU A 359 -1.21 13.62 19.02
N LEU A 360 -0.86 13.12 20.20
CA LEU A 360 -0.12 11.86 20.33
C LEU A 360 -1.09 10.69 20.24
N PRO A 361 -0.83 9.70 19.34
CA PRO A 361 -1.64 8.49 19.31
C PRO A 361 -1.43 7.65 20.59
N GLY A 362 -2.36 6.76 20.84
CA GLY A 362 -2.27 5.87 21.99
C GLY A 362 -3.54 5.05 22.19
N PHE A 363 -3.48 4.15 23.15
CA PHE A 363 -4.61 3.37 23.63
C PHE A 363 -5.02 3.87 25.02
N GLU A 364 -6.30 3.86 25.33
CA GLU A 364 -6.83 4.31 26.61
C GLU A 364 -6.17 3.58 27.78
N GLY A 365 -5.76 4.33 28.80
CA GLY A 365 -5.05 3.77 29.96
C GLY A 365 -3.59 3.41 29.75
N CYS A 366 -3.07 3.50 28.53
CA CYS A 366 -1.66 3.27 28.20
C CYS A 366 -0.90 4.60 28.04
N GLU A 367 0.43 4.53 28.11
CA GLU A 367 1.27 5.69 27.82
C GLU A 367 1.13 6.09 26.34
N PRO A 368 0.97 7.37 26.02
CA PRO A 368 0.91 7.82 24.63
C PRO A 368 2.25 7.57 23.92
N PHE A 369 2.18 7.46 22.60
CA PHE A 369 3.38 7.34 21.78
C PHE A 369 4.25 8.61 21.87
N GLY A 370 5.54 8.47 21.52
CA GLY A 370 6.48 9.58 21.48
C GLY A 370 6.20 10.58 20.35
N GLU A 371 6.90 11.72 20.39
CA GLU A 371 6.73 12.86 19.48
C GLU A 371 6.85 12.51 17.98
N LEU A 372 7.58 11.43 17.63
CA LEU A 372 7.67 10.93 16.25
C LEU A 372 6.29 10.63 15.62
N TYR A 373 5.32 10.31 16.44
CA TYR A 373 3.99 9.90 15.99
C TYR A 373 2.94 11.00 16.15
N ARG A 374 3.31 12.17 16.67
CA ARG A 374 2.40 13.30 16.83
C ARG A 374 1.84 13.73 15.48
N CYS A 375 0.53 13.82 15.34
CA CYS A 375 -0.11 14.09 14.06
C CYS A 375 -1.49 14.74 14.21
N LYS A 376 -1.94 15.37 13.13
CA LYS A 376 -3.33 15.79 12.96
C LYS A 376 -4.01 14.88 11.94
N LEU A 377 -5.28 14.56 12.15
CA LEU A 377 -6.08 13.88 11.15
C LEU A 377 -6.51 14.88 10.05
N ASP A 378 -6.56 14.39 8.81
CA ASP A 378 -6.96 15.19 7.66
C ASP A 378 -8.42 15.68 7.79
N ARG A 379 -8.67 16.87 7.32
CA ARG A 379 -10.01 17.43 7.27
C ARG A 379 -10.84 16.68 6.22
N LYS A 380 -12.12 16.47 6.52
CA LYS A 380 -13.06 15.82 5.58
C LYS A 380 -13.15 16.53 4.22
N ASP A 381 -12.80 17.80 4.14
CA ASP A 381 -12.85 18.60 2.91
C ASP A 381 -11.87 18.14 1.83
N HIS A 382 -10.66 17.69 2.20
CA HIS A 382 -9.72 17.10 1.23
C HIS A 382 -10.27 15.81 0.58
N GLY A 383 -11.31 15.21 1.14
CA GLY A 383 -12.05 14.11 0.53
C GLY A 383 -12.88 14.47 -0.70
N LYS A 384 -13.13 15.76 -0.92
CA LYS A 384 -13.95 16.26 -2.03
C LYS A 384 -13.16 16.52 -3.30
N GLU A 385 -11.84 16.44 -3.24
CA GLU A 385 -10.95 16.74 -4.36
C GLU A 385 -10.08 15.54 -4.73
N VAL A 386 -9.69 15.49 -5.99
CA VAL A 386 -8.68 14.56 -6.54
C VAL A 386 -7.49 15.38 -6.97
N GLN A 387 -6.32 15.03 -6.44
CA GLN A 387 -5.03 15.58 -6.90
C GLN A 387 -4.54 14.75 -8.08
N GLU A 388 -4.12 15.44 -9.14
CA GLU A 388 -3.50 14.87 -10.32
C GLU A 388 -2.14 15.52 -10.55
N VAL A 389 -1.15 14.72 -10.93
CA VAL A 389 0.20 15.20 -11.22
C VAL A 389 0.67 14.69 -12.58
N VAL A 390 1.43 15.51 -13.28
CA VAL A 390 2.02 15.17 -14.58
C VAL A 390 3.48 15.60 -14.62
N LEU A 391 4.34 14.77 -15.19
CA LEU A 391 5.72 15.13 -15.50
C LEU A 391 5.74 15.71 -16.93
N LYS A 392 6.08 16.99 -17.06
CA LYS A 392 6.18 17.69 -18.33
C LYS A 392 7.51 18.45 -18.37
N ASP A 393 8.29 18.24 -19.43
CA ASP A 393 9.57 18.91 -19.66
C ASP A 393 10.54 18.82 -18.46
N GLY A 394 10.50 17.69 -17.74
CA GLY A 394 11.33 17.44 -16.56
C GLY A 394 10.77 18.00 -15.24
N GLU A 395 9.71 18.79 -15.28
CA GLU A 395 9.05 19.37 -14.11
C GLU A 395 7.74 18.65 -13.78
N VAL A 396 7.44 18.52 -12.48
CA VAL A 396 6.18 17.93 -12.01
C VAL A 396 5.17 19.04 -11.75
N ILE A 397 4.02 18.95 -12.39
CA ILE A 397 2.92 19.91 -12.28
C ILE A 397 1.75 19.25 -11.57
N SER A 398 1.17 19.92 -10.58
CA SER A 398 0.00 19.46 -9.84
C SER A 398 -1.24 20.24 -10.26
N SER A 399 -2.37 19.54 -10.29
CA SER A 399 -3.70 20.12 -10.43
C SER A 399 -4.68 19.44 -9.48
N ARG A 400 -5.79 20.11 -9.16
CA ARG A 400 -6.87 19.57 -8.35
C ARG A 400 -8.18 19.72 -9.08
N ARG A 401 -9.02 18.73 -8.95
CA ARG A 401 -10.40 18.78 -9.44
C ARG A 401 -11.37 18.20 -8.41
N PRO A 402 -12.63 18.58 -8.43
CA PRO A 402 -13.65 17.94 -7.61
C PRO A 402 -13.75 16.44 -7.89
N VAL A 403 -14.09 15.68 -6.87
CA VAL A 403 -14.53 14.28 -7.05
C VAL A 403 -15.78 14.28 -7.94
N ARG A 404 -15.82 13.40 -8.93
CA ARG A 404 -17.02 13.26 -9.78
C ARG A 404 -18.21 12.89 -8.90
N PRO A 405 -19.36 13.58 -9.07
CA PRO A 405 -20.55 13.26 -8.31
C PRO A 405 -21.05 11.85 -8.67
N ILE A 406 -21.64 11.19 -7.70
CA ILE A 406 -22.39 9.96 -7.96
C ILE A 406 -23.65 10.38 -8.73
N PRO A 407 -23.91 9.81 -9.91
CA PRO A 407 -25.13 10.13 -10.67
C PRO A 407 -26.38 9.83 -9.85
N ASP A 408 -27.36 10.72 -9.92
CA ASP A 408 -28.69 10.46 -9.37
C ASP A 408 -29.48 9.56 -10.36
N VAL A 409 -29.37 8.26 -10.15
CA VAL A 409 -30.02 7.24 -10.98
C VAL A 409 -30.69 6.20 -10.09
N ASP A 410 -31.69 5.53 -10.64
CA ASP A 410 -32.28 4.37 -10.00
C ASP A 410 -31.26 3.23 -9.91
N TYR A 411 -30.89 2.84 -8.67
CA TYR A 411 -29.91 1.78 -8.38
C TYR A 411 -30.55 0.38 -8.30
N PHE A 412 -31.81 0.25 -8.54
CA PHE A 412 -32.47 -1.06 -8.54
C PHE A 412 -31.93 -1.90 -9.70
N PHE A 413 -31.38 -3.07 -9.38
CA PHE A 413 -30.60 -3.88 -10.34
C PHE A 413 -31.38 -4.18 -11.62
N GLU A 414 -32.63 -4.59 -11.51
CA GLU A 414 -33.46 -4.98 -12.66
C GLU A 414 -33.69 -3.82 -13.63
N ASN A 415 -33.88 -2.62 -13.12
CA ASN A 415 -34.05 -1.42 -13.94
C ASN A 415 -32.74 -1.04 -14.63
N GLN A 416 -31.61 -1.07 -13.91
CA GLN A 416 -30.30 -0.82 -14.48
C GLN A 416 -29.90 -1.90 -15.49
N TRP A 417 -30.19 -3.16 -15.21
CA TRP A 417 -29.94 -4.27 -16.12
C TRP A 417 -30.77 -4.16 -17.41
N ARG A 418 -32.04 -3.80 -17.29
CA ARG A 418 -32.92 -3.55 -18.46
C ARG A 418 -32.39 -2.37 -19.29
N ALA A 419 -32.01 -1.27 -18.65
CA ALA A 419 -31.44 -0.12 -19.34
C ALA A 419 -30.11 -0.45 -20.05
N TYR A 420 -29.24 -1.25 -19.41
CA TYR A 420 -28.02 -1.76 -20.02
C TYR A 420 -28.28 -2.60 -21.26
N ARG A 421 -29.16 -3.60 -21.17
CA ARG A 421 -29.52 -4.48 -22.29
C ARG A 421 -30.09 -3.69 -23.48
N LYS A 422 -30.96 -2.73 -23.22
CA LYS A 422 -31.51 -1.84 -24.23
C LYS A 422 -30.45 -1.05 -24.98
N ARG A 423 -29.49 -0.48 -24.21
CA ARG A 423 -28.36 0.28 -24.77
C ARG A 423 -27.37 -0.57 -25.58
N THR A 424 -27.15 -1.80 -25.18
CA THR A 424 -26.19 -2.73 -25.82
C THR A 424 -26.82 -3.54 -26.96
N GLY A 425 -28.14 -3.43 -27.20
CA GLY A 425 -28.83 -4.21 -28.21
C GLY A 425 -28.94 -5.71 -27.91
N THR A 426 -28.79 -6.07 -26.62
CA THR A 426 -28.88 -7.47 -26.16
C THR A 426 -30.31 -7.85 -25.67
N GLU A 427 -31.31 -7.08 -26.02
CA GLU A 427 -32.72 -7.51 -25.85
C GLU A 427 -33.03 -8.57 -26.90
N HIS A 428 -33.19 -9.81 -26.45
CA HIS A 428 -33.86 -10.89 -27.14
C HIS A 428 -35.19 -11.15 -26.43
#